data_15fddbc79db1e514fb90b7af94d8f572
#
_entry.id   15fddbc79db1e514fb90b7af94d8f572
#
_cell.length_a   1.000
_cell.length_b   1.000
_cell.length_c   1.000
_cell.angle_alpha   90.00
_cell.angle_beta   90.00
_cell.angle_gamma   90.00
#
_symmetry.space_group_name_H-M   'P 1'
#
loop_
_entity.id
_entity.type
_entity.pdbx_description
1 polymer ?
#
loop_
_entity_poly.entity_id
_entity_poly.type
_entity_poly.pdbx_seq_one_letter_code
_entity_poly.pdbx_strand_id
1 'polypeptide(L)'
;EEVEVPNGLLETSGRAMNAEYQEKLVNKIIFHYGRKFLLPYPISAAYTTIMSAKYIWKGIKTLMERRIEVPVLDATAIGVSIFRSDFSTAGSIMFLLGIGELLEEWTHKKSVDDLARTMSLNVGKVWLKTGDQTVLVSSNQIKSGDQVVVHMGNVIPFDGEVVDGEAMINQASLTGESVPVRRTTGNYVYAGTVVEEGEVTVDVKAVGGSSRYEKIAAMIEESEKLKSGLESRAEHLADKLVPYSLGGTALTYLLTRNATKALSILMVDFSCALKLAMPISV
;
A
#
# COMPACT_ATOMS: atom_id res chain seq x y z
N GLU A 1 20.24 30.93 15.65
CA GLU A 1 19.59 30.96 14.32
C GLU A 1 19.02 29.57 14.09
N GLU A 2 17.72 29.43 14.28
CA GLU A 2 16.98 28.21 13.91
C GLU A 2 16.98 28.05 12.39
N VAL A 3 17.77 27.14 11.89
CA VAL A 3 17.66 26.73 10.49
C VAL A 3 16.46 25.83 10.38
N GLU A 4 15.35 26.37 9.98
CA GLU A 4 14.15 25.64 9.58
C GLU A 4 14.52 24.76 8.37
N VAL A 5 14.77 23.48 8.61
CA VAL A 5 14.90 22.50 7.51
C VAL A 5 13.51 22.30 6.89
N PRO A 6 13.35 22.53 5.60
CA PRO A 6 12.04 22.43 4.97
C PRO A 6 11.46 21.03 5.14
N ASN A 7 10.26 20.94 5.68
CA ASN A 7 9.42 19.73 5.69
C ASN A 7 9.10 19.23 4.25
N GLY A 8 9.71 19.83 3.24
CA GLY A 8 9.39 19.66 1.84
C GLY A 8 9.71 18.30 1.23
N LEU A 9 10.69 17.56 1.75
CA LEU A 9 11.09 16.27 1.14
C LEU A 9 10.10 15.12 1.43
N LEU A 10 9.50 15.10 2.62
CA LEU A 10 8.47 14.11 2.97
C LEU A 10 7.10 14.48 2.37
N GLU A 11 6.79 15.75 2.26
CA GLU A 11 5.58 16.22 1.57
C GLU A 11 5.66 16.04 0.05
N THR A 12 6.84 16.12 -0.56
CA THR A 12 7.02 15.97 -2.00
C THR A 12 6.79 14.53 -2.46
N SER A 13 7.16 13.51 -1.67
CA SER A 13 6.94 12.11 -2.07
C SER A 13 5.46 11.74 -2.13
N GLY A 14 4.66 12.15 -1.14
CA GLY A 14 3.22 11.89 -1.14
C GLY A 14 2.46 12.69 -2.21
N ARG A 15 2.88 13.92 -2.48
CA ARG A 15 2.32 14.71 -3.60
C ARG A 15 2.68 14.10 -4.94
N ALA A 16 3.93 13.64 -5.11
CA ALA A 16 4.38 12.99 -6.33
C ALA A 16 3.61 11.67 -6.58
N MET A 17 3.42 10.85 -5.55
CA MET A 17 2.62 9.62 -5.64
C MET A 17 1.16 9.92 -5.98
N ASN A 18 0.53 10.89 -5.32
CA ASN A 18 -0.84 11.28 -5.62
C ASN A 18 -0.98 11.82 -7.05
N ALA A 19 -0.03 12.62 -7.52
CA ALA A 19 0.00 13.13 -8.89
C ALA A 19 0.13 11.99 -9.92
N GLU A 20 0.99 11.02 -9.65
CA GLU A 20 1.18 9.84 -10.51
C GLU A 20 -0.12 9.02 -10.66
N TYR A 21 -0.81 8.73 -9.54
CA TYR A 21 -2.06 7.98 -9.59
C TYR A 21 -3.22 8.78 -10.21
N GLN A 22 -3.28 10.09 -9.95
CA GLN A 22 -4.23 10.98 -10.62
C GLN A 22 -4.00 11.00 -12.13
N GLU A 23 -2.76 11.09 -12.56
CA GLU A 23 -2.40 11.03 -13.99
C GLU A 23 -2.80 9.68 -14.60
N LYS A 24 -2.49 8.57 -13.94
CA LYS A 24 -2.91 7.22 -14.38
C LYS A 24 -4.44 7.11 -14.51
N LEU A 25 -5.18 7.67 -13.54
CA LEU A 25 -6.64 7.68 -13.55
C LEU A 25 -7.18 8.51 -14.73
N VAL A 26 -6.69 9.73 -14.88
CA VAL A 26 -7.09 10.64 -15.98
C VAL A 26 -6.77 10.02 -17.34
N ASN A 27 -5.58 9.48 -17.51
CA ASN A 27 -5.16 8.82 -18.75
C ASN A 27 -6.06 7.62 -19.07
N LYS A 28 -6.45 6.84 -18.07
CA LYS A 28 -7.35 5.70 -18.25
C LYS A 28 -8.74 6.13 -18.70
N ILE A 29 -9.27 7.21 -18.11
CA ILE A 29 -10.56 7.81 -18.49
C ILE A 29 -10.49 8.38 -19.91
N ILE A 30 -9.49 9.21 -20.19
CA ILE A 30 -9.30 9.82 -21.52
C ILE A 30 -9.14 8.73 -22.58
N PHE A 31 -8.35 7.71 -22.32
CA PHE A 31 -8.14 6.62 -23.26
C PHE A 31 -9.43 5.83 -23.53
N HIS A 32 -10.22 5.54 -22.47
CA HIS A 32 -11.49 4.82 -22.64
C HIS A 32 -12.47 5.60 -23.53
N TYR A 33 -12.71 6.87 -23.22
CA TYR A 33 -13.63 7.70 -23.98
C TYR A 33 -13.05 8.10 -25.35
N GLY A 34 -11.76 8.44 -25.41
CA GLY A 34 -11.08 8.76 -26.66
C GLY A 34 -11.14 7.62 -27.67
N ARG A 35 -10.91 6.39 -27.20
CA ARG A 35 -11.04 5.20 -28.02
C ARG A 35 -12.46 5.02 -28.56
N LYS A 36 -13.46 5.27 -27.72
CA LYS A 36 -14.87 5.13 -28.10
C LYS A 36 -15.29 6.12 -29.20
N PHE A 37 -14.72 7.33 -29.18
CA PHE A 37 -15.10 8.41 -30.12
C PHE A 37 -14.17 8.52 -31.33
N LEU A 38 -12.89 8.18 -31.19
CA LEU A 38 -11.88 8.44 -32.23
C LEU A 38 -11.51 7.20 -33.04
N LEU A 39 -11.68 5.99 -32.51
CA LEU A 39 -11.29 4.77 -33.22
C LEU A 39 -12.46 4.15 -33.97
N PRO A 40 -12.23 3.70 -35.23
CA PRO A 40 -13.20 2.92 -35.98
C PRO A 40 -13.62 1.67 -35.21
N TYR A 41 -14.90 1.30 -35.31
CA TYR A 41 -15.49 0.17 -34.59
C TYR A 41 -14.67 -1.13 -34.68
N PRO A 42 -14.16 -1.58 -35.84
CA PRO A 42 -13.43 -2.85 -35.91
C PRO A 42 -12.11 -2.82 -35.14
N ILE A 43 -11.42 -1.70 -35.07
CA ILE A 43 -10.18 -1.54 -34.32
C ILE A 43 -10.48 -1.53 -32.82
N SER A 44 -11.51 -0.83 -32.39
CA SER A 44 -11.97 -0.79 -31.03
C SER A 44 -12.43 -2.18 -30.54
N ALA A 45 -13.13 -2.93 -31.39
CA ALA A 45 -13.56 -4.30 -31.11
C ALA A 45 -12.37 -5.26 -30.96
N ALA A 46 -11.40 -5.19 -31.86
CA ALA A 46 -10.18 -6.00 -31.78
C ALA A 46 -9.38 -5.71 -30.48
N TYR A 47 -9.22 -4.44 -30.14
CA TYR A 47 -8.56 -4.04 -28.91
C TYR A 47 -9.29 -4.58 -27.66
N THR A 48 -10.61 -4.43 -27.62
CA THR A 48 -11.43 -4.94 -26.50
C THR A 48 -11.31 -6.45 -26.36
N THR A 49 -11.30 -7.19 -27.47
CA THR A 49 -11.11 -8.64 -27.47
C THR A 49 -9.74 -9.06 -26.95
N ILE A 50 -8.68 -8.36 -27.35
CA ILE A 50 -7.32 -8.65 -26.88
C ILE A 50 -7.20 -8.37 -25.38
N MET A 51 -7.71 -7.24 -24.91
CA MET A 51 -7.66 -6.89 -23.50
C MET A 51 -8.50 -7.80 -22.61
N SER A 52 -9.58 -8.37 -23.15
CA SER A 52 -10.43 -9.32 -22.42
C SER A 52 -9.71 -10.63 -22.10
N ALA A 53 -8.72 -11.00 -22.89
CA ALA A 53 -7.97 -12.25 -22.70
C ALA A 53 -7.35 -12.33 -21.29
N LYS A 54 -6.86 -11.23 -20.73
CA LYS A 54 -6.33 -11.15 -19.36
C LYS A 54 -7.39 -11.57 -18.31
N TYR A 55 -8.59 -11.03 -18.42
CA TYR A 55 -9.67 -11.29 -17.47
C TYR A 55 -10.25 -12.69 -17.64
N ILE A 56 -10.43 -13.13 -18.87
CA ILE A 56 -10.91 -14.48 -19.19
C ILE A 56 -9.92 -15.53 -18.69
N TRP A 57 -8.62 -15.32 -18.92
CA TRP A 57 -7.57 -16.20 -18.44
C TRP A 57 -7.56 -16.30 -16.90
N LYS A 58 -7.68 -15.15 -16.20
CA LYS A 58 -7.76 -15.11 -14.75
C LYS A 58 -8.96 -15.90 -14.22
N GLY A 59 -10.13 -15.78 -14.87
CA GLY A 59 -11.32 -16.56 -14.53
C GLY A 59 -11.14 -18.05 -14.77
N ILE A 60 -10.58 -18.44 -15.92
CA ILE A 60 -10.30 -19.85 -16.25
C ILE A 60 -9.31 -20.45 -15.23
N LYS A 61 -8.24 -19.72 -14.89
CA LYS A 61 -7.26 -20.17 -13.90
C LYS A 61 -7.90 -20.42 -12.55
N THR A 62 -8.75 -19.50 -12.07
CA THR A 62 -9.49 -19.64 -10.82
C THR A 62 -10.41 -20.88 -10.85
N LEU A 63 -11.06 -21.12 -11.98
CA LEU A 63 -11.91 -22.29 -12.16
C LEU A 63 -11.11 -23.60 -12.20
N MET A 64 -9.93 -23.60 -12.82
CA MET A 64 -9.01 -24.75 -12.81
C MET A 64 -8.52 -25.09 -11.41
N GLU A 65 -8.37 -24.11 -10.53
CA GLU A 65 -8.08 -24.28 -9.10
C GLU A 65 -9.31 -24.77 -8.30
N ARG A 66 -10.40 -25.11 -8.98
CA ARG A 66 -11.68 -25.54 -8.40
C ARG A 66 -12.30 -24.51 -7.45
N ARG A 67 -12.04 -23.22 -7.70
CA ARG A 67 -12.62 -22.11 -6.95
C ARG A 67 -13.61 -21.36 -7.83
N ILE A 68 -14.78 -21.04 -7.28
CA ILE A 68 -15.79 -20.21 -7.94
C ILE A 68 -15.80 -18.88 -7.18
N GLU A 69 -15.01 -17.96 -7.66
CA GLU A 69 -14.75 -16.65 -7.04
C GLU A 69 -15.06 -15.53 -8.04
N VAL A 70 -14.93 -14.27 -7.59
CA VAL A 70 -15.21 -13.06 -8.39
C VAL A 70 -14.54 -13.07 -9.79
N PRO A 71 -13.27 -13.50 -9.97
CA PRO A 71 -12.69 -13.56 -11.31
C PRO A 71 -13.45 -14.43 -12.31
N VAL A 72 -14.15 -15.48 -11.86
CA VAL A 72 -15.01 -16.31 -12.70
C VAL A 72 -16.23 -15.53 -13.18
N LEU A 73 -16.81 -14.72 -12.30
CA LEU A 73 -17.94 -13.85 -12.61
C LEU A 73 -17.55 -12.80 -13.64
N ASP A 74 -16.44 -12.11 -13.44
CA ASP A 74 -15.90 -11.10 -14.34
C ASP A 74 -15.62 -11.69 -15.72
N ALA A 75 -14.96 -12.85 -15.78
CA ALA A 75 -14.68 -13.57 -17.01
C ALA A 75 -15.95 -14.00 -17.75
N THR A 76 -16.97 -14.43 -17.03
CA THR A 76 -18.26 -14.80 -17.60
C THR A 76 -18.96 -13.59 -18.22
N ALA A 77 -19.05 -12.48 -17.49
CA ALA A 77 -19.70 -11.27 -17.99
C ALA A 77 -19.00 -10.71 -19.22
N ILE A 78 -17.67 -10.64 -19.20
CA ILE A 78 -16.85 -10.15 -20.33
C ILE A 78 -16.94 -11.12 -21.51
N GLY A 79 -16.79 -12.42 -21.27
CA GLY A 79 -16.81 -13.45 -22.30
C GLY A 79 -18.15 -13.54 -23.03
N VAL A 80 -19.28 -13.50 -22.32
CA VAL A 80 -20.61 -13.49 -22.93
C VAL A 80 -20.86 -12.22 -23.70
N SER A 81 -20.40 -11.05 -23.21
CA SER A 81 -20.52 -9.78 -23.93
C SER A 81 -19.78 -9.82 -25.26
N ILE A 82 -18.56 -10.36 -25.27
CA ILE A 82 -17.77 -10.51 -26.52
C ILE A 82 -18.41 -11.51 -27.46
N PHE A 83 -18.86 -12.65 -26.94
CA PHE A 83 -19.55 -13.67 -27.76
C PHE A 83 -20.81 -13.11 -28.46
N ARG A 84 -21.50 -12.18 -27.81
CA ARG A 84 -22.62 -11.44 -28.41
C ARG A 84 -22.22 -10.28 -29.29
N SER A 85 -20.94 -10.05 -29.52
CA SER A 85 -20.40 -8.88 -30.22
C SER A 85 -20.76 -7.53 -29.57
N ASP A 86 -21.09 -7.55 -28.27
CA ASP A 86 -21.32 -6.34 -27.47
C ASP A 86 -20.01 -5.85 -26.85
N PHE A 87 -19.14 -5.33 -27.69
CA PHE A 87 -17.82 -4.83 -27.27
C PHE A 87 -17.91 -3.58 -26.40
N SER A 88 -19.00 -2.82 -26.51
CA SER A 88 -19.23 -1.66 -25.65
C SER A 88 -19.42 -2.06 -24.20
N THR A 89 -20.24 -3.05 -23.93
CA THR A 89 -20.49 -3.61 -22.60
C THR A 89 -19.21 -4.25 -22.04
N ALA A 90 -18.53 -5.09 -22.82
CA ALA A 90 -17.26 -5.69 -22.42
C ALA A 90 -16.20 -4.62 -22.07
N GLY A 91 -16.06 -3.59 -22.90
CA GLY A 91 -15.15 -2.48 -22.66
C GLY A 91 -15.50 -1.69 -21.39
N SER A 92 -16.77 -1.45 -21.14
CA SER A 92 -17.22 -0.75 -19.92
C SER A 92 -16.95 -1.55 -18.65
N ILE A 93 -17.19 -2.86 -18.67
CA ILE A 93 -16.87 -3.75 -17.54
C ILE A 93 -15.38 -3.72 -17.25
N MET A 94 -14.52 -3.90 -18.26
CA MET A 94 -13.07 -3.88 -18.09
C MET A 94 -12.56 -2.52 -17.65
N PHE A 95 -13.16 -1.43 -18.09
CA PHE A 95 -12.83 -0.08 -17.64
C PHE A 95 -13.14 0.11 -16.16
N LEU A 96 -14.32 -0.28 -15.70
CA LEU A 96 -14.70 -0.20 -14.30
C LEU A 96 -13.82 -1.07 -13.39
N LEU A 97 -13.53 -2.30 -13.81
CA LEU A 97 -12.60 -3.18 -13.09
C LEU A 97 -11.20 -2.57 -13.00
N GLY A 98 -10.70 -2.01 -14.09
CA GLY A 98 -9.40 -1.38 -14.12
C GLY A 98 -9.30 -0.10 -13.29
N ILE A 99 -10.40 0.68 -13.17
CA ILE A 99 -10.47 1.82 -12.23
C ILE A 99 -10.47 1.30 -10.79
N GLY A 100 -11.24 0.25 -10.49
CA GLY A 100 -11.28 -0.36 -9.16
C GLY A 100 -9.89 -0.85 -8.72
N GLU A 101 -9.18 -1.58 -9.57
CA GLU A 101 -7.81 -2.03 -9.30
C GLU A 101 -6.85 -0.85 -9.05
N LEU A 102 -6.95 0.23 -9.83
CA LEU A 102 -6.11 1.42 -9.67
C LEU A 102 -6.39 2.16 -8.36
N LEU A 103 -7.67 2.31 -7.99
CA LEU A 103 -8.07 2.96 -6.74
C LEU A 103 -7.65 2.14 -5.52
N GLU A 104 -7.78 0.81 -5.60
CA GLU A 104 -7.32 -0.12 -4.55
C GLU A 104 -5.80 0.04 -4.33
N GLU A 105 -5.01 -0.01 -5.40
CA GLU A 105 -3.56 0.16 -5.32
C GLU A 105 -3.17 1.54 -4.76
N TRP A 106 -3.84 2.60 -5.22
CA TRP A 106 -3.57 3.95 -4.73
C TRP A 106 -3.91 4.12 -3.25
N THR A 107 -5.09 3.67 -2.82
CA THR A 107 -5.53 3.75 -1.43
C THR A 107 -4.60 2.97 -0.52
N HIS A 108 -4.21 1.76 -0.91
CA HIS A 108 -3.26 0.93 -0.18
C HIS A 108 -1.91 1.63 0.01
N LYS A 109 -1.28 2.09 -1.08
CA LYS A 109 0.00 2.80 -1.01
C LYS A 109 -0.08 4.09 -0.20
N LYS A 110 -1.19 4.83 -0.32
CA LYS A 110 -1.40 6.04 0.46
C LYS A 110 -1.53 5.75 1.95
N SER A 111 -2.30 4.73 2.34
CA SER A 111 -2.44 4.32 3.74
C SER A 111 -1.10 3.93 4.35
N VAL A 112 -0.28 3.14 3.65
CA VAL A 112 1.06 2.76 4.10
C VAL A 112 1.96 3.99 4.26
N ASP A 113 1.94 4.90 3.29
CA ASP A 113 2.74 6.13 3.32
C ASP A 113 2.34 7.05 4.48
N ASP A 114 1.03 7.29 4.67
CA ASP A 114 0.51 8.14 5.74
C ASP A 114 0.80 7.55 7.12
N LEU A 115 0.65 6.23 7.28
CA LEU A 115 0.95 5.54 8.54
C LEU A 115 2.45 5.58 8.86
N ALA A 116 3.30 5.29 7.88
CA ALA A 116 4.75 5.34 8.04
C ALA A 116 5.24 6.76 8.38
N ARG A 117 4.65 7.80 7.79
CA ARG A 117 4.92 9.20 8.14
C ARG A 117 4.54 9.50 9.57
N THR A 118 3.33 9.14 9.98
CA THR A 118 2.84 9.38 11.35
C THR A 118 3.74 8.69 12.36
N MET A 119 4.17 7.47 12.09
CA MET A 119 5.09 6.73 12.97
C MET A 119 6.53 7.28 12.92
N SER A 120 6.99 7.82 11.80
CA SER A 120 8.34 8.40 11.67
C SER A 120 8.47 9.79 12.29
N LEU A 121 7.38 10.57 12.34
CA LEU A 121 7.39 11.92 12.95
C LEU A 121 7.70 11.91 14.45
N ASN A 122 7.47 10.79 15.15
CA ASN A 122 7.77 10.67 16.58
C ASN A 122 9.28 10.53 16.90
N VAL A 123 10.17 10.47 15.90
CA VAL A 123 11.64 10.40 16.09
C VAL A 123 12.37 11.30 15.11
N GLY A 124 11.78 12.43 14.81
CA GLY A 124 12.13 13.25 13.64
C GLY A 124 13.47 13.94 13.67
N LYS A 125 14.02 14.30 14.82
CA LYS A 125 15.25 15.11 14.91
C LYS A 125 16.28 14.48 15.85
N VAL A 126 17.53 14.50 15.45
CA VAL A 126 18.67 13.99 16.22
C VAL A 126 19.81 15.00 16.23
N TRP A 127 20.59 15.01 17.31
CA TRP A 127 21.76 15.87 17.45
C TRP A 127 22.96 15.21 16.78
N LEU A 128 23.32 15.71 15.59
CA LEU A 128 24.54 15.29 14.86
C LEU A 128 25.74 16.07 15.39
N LYS A 129 26.80 15.36 15.80
CA LYS A 129 28.07 15.96 16.19
C LYS A 129 28.94 16.20 14.96
N THR A 130 29.26 17.46 14.70
CA THR A 130 30.13 17.87 13.59
C THR A 130 31.30 18.65 14.16
N GLY A 131 32.45 18.00 14.39
CA GLY A 131 33.57 18.58 15.10
C GLY A 131 33.21 18.89 16.56
N ASP A 132 33.37 20.15 16.97
CA ASP A 132 33.03 20.62 18.33
C ASP A 132 31.59 21.13 18.48
N GLN A 133 30.80 21.06 17.44
CA GLN A 133 29.42 21.55 17.43
C GLN A 133 28.41 20.40 17.26
N THR A 134 27.25 20.56 17.87
CA THR A 134 26.09 19.70 17.67
C THR A 134 25.01 20.43 16.90
N VAL A 135 24.50 19.83 15.86
CA VAL A 135 23.45 20.39 14.99
C VAL A 135 22.25 19.49 14.99
N LEU A 136 21.08 20.07 15.17
CA LEU A 136 19.82 19.32 15.12
C LEU A 136 19.45 19.05 13.66
N VAL A 137 19.49 17.79 13.26
CA VAL A 137 19.18 17.34 11.90
C VAL A 137 18.05 16.33 11.88
N SER A 138 17.44 16.13 10.72
CA SER A 138 16.48 15.04 10.54
C SER A 138 17.19 13.69 10.64
N SER A 139 16.57 12.73 11.32
CA SER A 139 17.10 11.36 11.44
C SER A 139 17.40 10.69 10.08
N ASN A 140 16.68 11.10 9.03
CA ASN A 140 16.88 10.60 7.67
C ASN A 140 18.21 11.03 7.02
N GLN A 141 18.86 12.04 7.56
CA GLN A 141 20.14 12.55 7.05
C GLN A 141 21.36 11.84 7.64
N ILE A 142 21.16 11.06 8.70
CA ILE A 142 22.21 10.34 9.40
C ILE A 142 22.67 9.13 8.58
N LYS A 143 23.99 8.95 8.53
CA LYS A 143 24.65 7.84 7.85
C LYS A 143 25.45 6.98 8.85
N SER A 144 25.80 5.78 8.45
CA SER A 144 26.74 4.97 9.20
C SER A 144 28.09 5.68 9.30
N GLY A 145 28.64 5.75 10.51
CA GLY A 145 29.82 6.49 10.84
C GLY A 145 29.59 7.91 11.36
N ASP A 146 28.34 8.42 11.28
CA ASP A 146 27.99 9.68 11.90
C ASP A 146 27.93 9.53 13.44
N GLN A 147 28.26 10.61 14.16
CA GLN A 147 28.17 10.64 15.62
C GLN A 147 26.92 11.42 16.05
N VAL A 148 26.09 10.77 16.85
CA VAL A 148 24.82 11.33 17.34
C VAL A 148 24.87 11.46 18.85
N VAL A 149 24.55 12.65 19.37
CA VAL A 149 24.46 12.91 20.80
C VAL A 149 23.04 12.63 21.28
N VAL A 150 22.94 11.83 22.34
CA VAL A 150 21.66 11.48 22.93
C VAL A 150 21.65 11.94 24.40
N HIS A 151 20.76 12.91 24.67
CA HIS A 151 20.60 13.48 26.00
C HIS A 151 19.62 12.66 26.87
N MET A 152 19.69 12.90 28.16
CA MET A 152 18.74 12.34 29.14
C MET A 152 17.27 12.57 28.69
N GLY A 153 16.45 11.55 28.87
CA GLY A 153 15.03 11.56 28.47
C GLY A 153 14.77 11.24 27.00
N ASN A 154 15.79 11.15 26.17
CA ASN A 154 15.65 10.89 24.74
C ASN A 154 15.81 9.39 24.42
N VAL A 155 15.15 8.99 23.34
CA VAL A 155 15.30 7.65 22.75
C VAL A 155 16.56 7.60 21.91
N ILE A 156 17.35 6.54 22.03
CA ILE A 156 18.48 6.27 21.15
C ILE A 156 17.93 5.96 19.73
N PRO A 157 18.30 6.76 18.72
CA PRO A 157 17.66 6.66 17.41
C PRO A 157 18.25 5.56 16.51
N PHE A 158 19.50 5.15 16.77
CA PHE A 158 20.23 4.21 15.92
C PHE A 158 21.06 3.23 16.75
N ASP A 159 21.26 2.04 16.21
CA ASP A 159 22.21 1.10 16.77
C ASP A 159 23.66 1.61 16.58
N GLY A 160 24.47 1.50 17.60
CA GLY A 160 25.84 1.97 17.50
C GLY A 160 26.67 1.74 18.76
N GLU A 161 27.86 2.27 18.73
CA GLU A 161 28.82 2.17 19.82
C GLU A 161 29.02 3.54 20.50
N VAL A 162 29.01 3.56 21.81
CA VAL A 162 29.29 4.78 22.58
C VAL A 162 30.75 5.16 22.40
N VAL A 163 31.00 6.36 21.87
CA VAL A 163 32.35 6.89 21.65
C VAL A 163 32.74 7.94 22.68
N ASP A 164 31.75 8.54 23.35
CA ASP A 164 31.96 9.54 24.38
C ASP A 164 30.78 9.58 25.35
N GLY A 165 31.04 9.89 26.61
CA GLY A 165 30.03 10.02 27.66
C GLY A 165 29.67 8.70 28.36
N GLU A 166 28.71 8.82 29.25
CA GLU A 166 28.19 7.73 30.07
C GLU A 166 26.72 7.94 30.36
N ALA A 167 25.92 6.87 30.28
CA ALA A 167 24.51 6.94 30.57
C ALA A 167 23.97 5.66 31.21
N MET A 168 22.87 5.82 31.96
CA MET A 168 21.98 4.74 32.35
C MET A 168 20.89 4.61 31.29
N ILE A 169 20.81 3.44 30.68
CA ILE A 169 19.94 3.19 29.54
C ILE A 169 18.89 2.14 29.90
N ASN A 170 17.63 2.52 29.78
CA ASN A 170 16.49 1.61 29.92
C ASN A 170 16.30 0.82 28.62
N GLN A 171 16.40 -0.50 28.72
CA GLN A 171 16.24 -1.42 27.60
C GLN A 171 14.91 -2.20 27.66
N ALA A 172 13.96 -1.77 28.47
CA ALA A 172 12.69 -2.46 28.66
C ALA A 172 11.92 -2.71 27.35
N SER A 173 12.07 -1.80 26.39
CA SER A 173 11.47 -1.94 25.04
C SER A 173 11.99 -3.14 24.24
N LEU A 174 13.19 -3.65 24.59
CA LEU A 174 13.84 -4.78 23.91
C LEU A 174 13.81 -6.06 24.74
N THR A 175 14.10 -5.93 26.02
CA THR A 175 14.30 -7.08 26.93
C THR A 175 13.09 -7.36 27.83
N GLY A 176 12.18 -6.39 27.96
CA GLY A 176 11.10 -6.43 28.95
C GLY A 176 11.55 -6.12 30.39
N GLU A 177 12.85 -5.93 30.64
CA GLU A 177 13.41 -5.63 31.96
C GLU A 177 13.54 -4.11 32.16
N SER A 178 12.94 -3.59 33.22
CA SER A 178 12.93 -2.16 33.52
C SER A 178 14.17 -1.66 34.26
N VAL A 179 15.16 -2.53 34.53
CA VAL A 179 16.38 -2.13 35.24
C VAL A 179 17.34 -1.45 34.25
N PRO A 180 17.69 -0.17 34.44
CA PRO A 180 18.59 0.53 33.56
C PRO A 180 19.99 -0.09 33.60
N VAL A 181 20.64 -0.14 32.46
CA VAL A 181 21.99 -0.66 32.26
C VAL A 181 22.97 0.48 32.03
N ARG A 182 24.07 0.50 32.76
CA ARG A 182 25.14 1.48 32.55
C ARG A 182 25.86 1.22 31.23
N ARG A 183 25.98 2.24 30.42
CA ARG A 183 26.73 2.24 29.15
C ARG A 183 27.77 3.33 29.16
N THR A 184 29.00 2.94 28.83
CA THR A 184 30.17 3.84 28.75
C THR A 184 30.84 3.67 27.39
N THR A 185 31.84 4.47 27.11
CA THR A 185 32.63 4.37 25.87
C THR A 185 33.09 2.95 25.59
N GLY A 186 32.88 2.51 24.36
CA GLY A 186 33.15 1.14 23.89
C GLY A 186 31.97 0.17 24.06
N ASN A 187 30.89 0.55 24.75
CA ASN A 187 29.71 -0.28 24.85
C ASN A 187 28.77 -0.06 23.67
N TYR A 188 28.08 -1.13 23.27
CA TYR A 188 27.07 -1.08 22.22
C TYR A 188 25.71 -0.65 22.78
N VAL A 189 24.98 0.17 22.03
CA VAL A 189 23.63 0.64 22.36
C VAL A 189 22.67 0.37 21.22
N TYR A 190 21.41 0.23 21.53
CA TYR A 190 20.39 -0.20 20.59
C TYR A 190 19.32 0.87 20.39
N ALA A 191 18.88 1.02 19.14
CA ALA A 191 17.78 1.89 18.79
C ALA A 191 16.49 1.51 19.54
N GLY A 192 15.75 2.52 20.00
CA GLY A 192 14.50 2.32 20.73
C GLY A 192 14.65 2.20 22.25
N THR A 193 15.88 2.19 22.77
CA THR A 193 16.16 2.29 24.20
C THR A 193 16.18 3.76 24.66
N VAL A 194 15.98 4.01 25.93
CA VAL A 194 15.84 5.36 26.48
C VAL A 194 16.98 5.68 27.41
N VAL A 195 17.59 6.86 27.26
CA VAL A 195 18.58 7.40 28.21
C VAL A 195 17.84 7.94 29.43
N GLU A 196 17.95 7.27 30.58
CA GLU A 196 17.33 7.71 31.84
C GLU A 196 18.19 8.75 32.57
N GLU A 197 19.50 8.57 32.59
CA GLU A 197 20.45 9.48 33.22
C GLU A 197 21.72 9.58 32.37
N GLY A 198 22.35 10.76 32.37
CA GLY A 198 23.59 11.03 31.65
C GLY A 198 23.37 11.41 30.20
N GLU A 199 24.45 11.34 29.43
CA GLU A 199 24.50 11.69 28.01
C GLU A 199 25.53 10.82 27.32
N VAL A 200 25.23 10.38 26.11
CA VAL A 200 26.18 9.59 25.31
C VAL A 200 26.26 10.10 23.88
N THR A 201 27.47 10.04 23.31
CA THR A 201 27.69 10.18 21.88
C THR A 201 27.82 8.79 21.26
N VAL A 202 26.97 8.49 20.32
CA VAL A 202 26.89 7.19 19.67
C VAL A 202 27.44 7.31 18.25
N ASP A 203 28.45 6.49 17.93
CA ASP A 203 28.90 6.25 16.56
C ASP A 203 27.93 5.27 15.88
N VAL A 204 27.19 5.76 14.91
CA VAL A 204 26.13 5.01 14.25
C VAL A 204 26.71 3.89 13.39
N LYS A 205 26.48 2.62 13.76
CA LYS A 205 27.00 1.44 13.04
C LYS A 205 26.00 0.89 12.03
N ALA A 206 24.72 0.95 12.35
CA ALA A 206 23.69 0.42 11.49
C ALA A 206 22.63 1.49 11.19
N VAL A 207 22.89 2.25 10.15
CA VAL A 207 21.85 2.81 9.33
C VAL A 207 21.65 1.77 8.24
N GLY A 208 21.01 0.68 8.56
CA GLY A 208 20.86 -0.41 7.60
C GLY A 208 20.10 0.06 6.38
N GLY A 209 20.80 0.50 5.35
CA GLY A 209 20.39 0.72 3.97
C GLY A 209 19.05 1.40 3.69
N SER A 210 18.22 1.59 4.69
CA SER A 210 16.90 2.19 4.58
C SER A 210 16.65 3.13 5.76
N SER A 211 16.03 4.26 5.49
CA SER A 211 15.58 5.18 6.52
C SER A 211 14.64 4.45 7.48
N ARG A 212 14.52 4.92 8.72
CA ARG A 212 13.53 4.36 9.67
C ARG A 212 12.13 4.35 9.06
N TYR A 213 11.80 5.35 8.25
CA TYR A 213 10.60 5.43 7.46
C TYR A 213 10.43 4.21 6.53
N GLU A 214 11.46 3.86 5.76
CA GLU A 214 11.43 2.72 4.83
C GLU A 214 11.30 1.38 5.57
N LYS A 215 11.96 1.23 6.73
CA LYS A 215 11.80 0.05 7.59
C LYS A 215 10.38 -0.07 8.13
N ILE A 216 9.81 1.04 8.61
CA ILE A 216 8.42 1.06 9.09
C ILE A 216 7.47 0.77 7.94
N ALA A 217 7.66 1.39 6.78
CA ALA A 217 6.87 1.12 5.59
C ALA A 217 6.95 -0.35 5.16
N ALA A 218 8.15 -0.94 5.15
CA ALA A 218 8.35 -2.35 4.84
C ALA A 218 7.69 -3.28 5.87
N MET A 219 7.76 -2.97 7.18
CA MET A 219 7.08 -3.73 8.23
C MET A 219 5.56 -3.65 8.11
N ILE A 220 5.03 -2.47 7.77
CA ILE A 220 3.60 -2.29 7.52
C ILE A 220 3.19 -3.11 6.30
N GLU A 221 3.94 -3.02 5.21
CA GLU A 221 3.67 -3.78 3.99
C GLU A 221 3.74 -5.29 4.20
N GLU A 222 4.67 -5.77 5.03
CA GLU A 222 4.76 -7.17 5.41
C GLU A 222 3.59 -7.60 6.33
N SER A 223 3.20 -6.74 7.26
CA SER A 223 2.04 -6.96 8.14
C SER A 223 0.72 -6.96 7.36
N GLU A 224 0.61 -6.16 6.31
CA GLU A 224 -0.58 -6.07 5.46
C GLU A 224 -0.72 -7.21 4.46
N LYS A 225 0.33 -7.99 4.20
CA LYS A 225 0.19 -9.30 3.54
C LYS A 225 -0.71 -10.24 4.34
N LEU A 226 -0.88 -9.99 5.62
CA LEU A 226 -1.97 -10.48 6.45
C LEU A 226 -3.15 -9.51 6.25
N LYS A 227 -3.92 -9.71 5.17
CA LYS A 227 -5.14 -8.93 4.88
C LYS A 227 -5.94 -8.67 6.15
N SER A 228 -6.41 -7.45 6.33
CA SER A 228 -7.23 -7.12 7.49
C SER A 228 -8.38 -8.13 7.63
N GLY A 229 -8.72 -8.55 8.83
CA GLY A 229 -9.75 -9.57 9.03
C GLY A 229 -11.12 -9.17 8.47
N LEU A 230 -11.37 -7.87 8.29
CA LEU A 230 -12.57 -7.31 7.66
C LEU A 230 -12.54 -7.46 6.13
N GLU A 231 -11.42 -7.15 5.50
CA GLU A 231 -11.21 -7.28 4.07
C GLU A 231 -11.30 -8.74 3.62
N SER A 232 -10.64 -9.63 4.36
CA SER A 232 -10.72 -11.07 4.13
C SER A 232 -12.16 -11.62 4.30
N ARG A 233 -12.93 -11.13 5.28
CA ARG A 233 -14.34 -11.53 5.45
C ARG A 233 -15.23 -11.04 4.33
N ALA A 234 -15.02 -9.82 3.85
CA ALA A 234 -15.81 -9.24 2.79
C ALA A 234 -15.52 -9.91 1.45
N GLU A 235 -14.24 -10.17 1.13
CA GLU A 235 -13.85 -10.95 -0.04
C GLU A 235 -14.46 -12.35 0.00
N HIS A 236 -14.37 -13.02 1.14
CA HIS A 236 -14.93 -14.36 1.32
C HIS A 236 -16.46 -14.39 1.20
N LEU A 237 -17.14 -13.33 1.65
CA LEU A 237 -18.58 -13.17 1.46
C LEU A 237 -18.92 -12.94 -0.02
N ALA A 238 -18.16 -12.07 -0.70
CA ALA A 238 -18.33 -11.84 -2.13
C ALA A 238 -18.14 -13.14 -2.93
N ASP A 239 -17.10 -13.90 -2.64
CA ASP A 239 -16.83 -15.18 -3.29
C ASP A 239 -17.95 -16.22 -3.04
N LYS A 240 -18.50 -16.25 -1.84
CA LYS A 240 -19.66 -17.13 -1.52
C LYS A 240 -20.92 -16.79 -2.31
N LEU A 241 -21.09 -15.53 -2.68
CA LEU A 241 -22.25 -15.07 -3.45
C LEU A 241 -22.14 -15.37 -4.94
N VAL A 242 -20.93 -15.58 -5.46
CA VAL A 242 -20.68 -15.82 -6.90
C VAL A 242 -21.50 -17.00 -7.46
N PRO A 243 -21.55 -18.18 -6.82
CA PRO A 243 -22.36 -19.29 -7.33
C PRO A 243 -23.85 -18.94 -7.43
N TYR A 244 -24.38 -18.18 -6.47
CA TYR A 244 -25.77 -17.74 -6.46
C TYR A 244 -26.06 -16.73 -7.57
N SER A 245 -25.15 -15.81 -7.81
CA SER A 245 -25.24 -14.83 -8.91
C SER A 245 -25.20 -15.52 -10.27
N LEU A 246 -24.30 -16.48 -10.46
CA LEU A 246 -24.24 -17.28 -11.68
C LEU A 246 -25.50 -18.12 -11.87
N GLY A 247 -25.99 -18.77 -10.81
CA GLY A 247 -27.22 -19.55 -10.83
C GLY A 247 -28.44 -18.68 -11.15
N GLY A 248 -28.57 -17.54 -10.53
CA GLY A 248 -29.63 -16.55 -10.79
C GLY A 248 -29.60 -16.02 -12.23
N THR A 249 -28.41 -15.76 -12.75
CA THR A 249 -28.21 -15.34 -14.16
C THR A 249 -28.65 -16.42 -15.13
N ALA A 250 -28.24 -17.67 -14.90
CA ALA A 250 -28.63 -18.82 -15.71
C ALA A 250 -30.15 -19.04 -15.66
N LEU A 251 -30.76 -18.98 -14.48
CA LEU A 251 -32.20 -19.10 -14.29
C LEU A 251 -32.95 -17.98 -15.02
N THR A 252 -32.51 -16.75 -14.90
CA THR A 252 -33.12 -15.60 -15.60
C THR A 252 -33.04 -15.76 -17.12
N TYR A 253 -31.94 -16.28 -17.62
CA TYR A 253 -31.78 -16.57 -19.05
C TYR A 253 -32.75 -17.67 -19.50
N LEU A 254 -32.90 -18.76 -18.74
CA LEU A 254 -33.80 -19.83 -19.04
C LEU A 254 -35.24 -19.37 -19.06
N LEU A 255 -35.66 -18.54 -18.11
CA LEU A 255 -37.03 -18.04 -17.99
C LEU A 255 -37.37 -16.98 -19.01
N THR A 256 -36.49 -16.03 -19.25
CA THR A 256 -36.74 -14.87 -20.11
C THR A 256 -36.21 -15.04 -21.53
N ARG A 257 -35.28 -15.97 -21.74
CA ARG A 257 -34.46 -16.13 -22.95
C ARG A 257 -33.83 -14.85 -23.46
N ASN A 258 -33.64 -13.90 -22.56
CA ASN A 258 -33.05 -12.60 -22.83
C ASN A 258 -31.72 -12.47 -22.14
N ALA A 259 -30.64 -12.61 -22.92
CA ALA A 259 -29.27 -12.53 -22.40
C ALA A 259 -28.93 -11.16 -21.81
N THR A 260 -29.54 -10.08 -22.28
CA THR A 260 -29.31 -8.73 -21.73
C THR A 260 -29.86 -8.62 -20.31
N LYS A 261 -31.06 -9.15 -20.04
CA LYS A 261 -31.62 -9.18 -18.69
C LYS A 261 -30.81 -10.08 -17.76
N ALA A 262 -30.37 -11.24 -18.25
CA ALA A 262 -29.52 -12.15 -17.49
C ALA A 262 -28.16 -11.51 -17.12
N LEU A 263 -27.50 -10.84 -18.07
CA LEU A 263 -26.25 -10.13 -17.84
C LEU A 263 -26.41 -8.95 -16.89
N SER A 264 -27.59 -8.30 -16.88
CA SER A 264 -27.85 -7.21 -15.91
C SER A 264 -27.75 -7.68 -14.46
N ILE A 265 -28.09 -8.91 -14.16
CA ILE A 265 -27.93 -9.50 -12.82
C ILE A 265 -26.46 -9.64 -12.46
N LEU A 266 -25.60 -10.07 -13.40
CA LEU A 266 -24.15 -10.13 -13.19
C LEU A 266 -23.52 -8.76 -12.97
N MET A 267 -24.03 -7.73 -13.68
CA MET A 267 -23.48 -6.36 -13.58
C MET A 267 -23.88 -5.63 -12.29
N VAL A 268 -25.05 -5.95 -11.72
CA VAL A 268 -25.57 -5.37 -10.47
C VAL A 268 -25.08 -6.15 -9.26
N ASP A 269 -24.17 -7.11 -9.45
CA ASP A 269 -23.72 -7.96 -8.38
C ASP A 269 -23.01 -7.17 -7.28
N PHE A 270 -23.32 -7.55 -6.05
CA PHE A 270 -22.80 -7.00 -4.82
C PHE A 270 -21.24 -7.05 -4.73
N SER A 271 -20.62 -7.99 -5.44
CA SER A 271 -19.18 -8.16 -5.47
C SER A 271 -18.43 -6.97 -6.12
N CYS A 272 -18.95 -6.40 -7.19
CA CYS A 272 -18.39 -5.21 -7.82
C CYS A 272 -18.52 -3.98 -6.91
N ALA A 273 -19.67 -3.81 -6.26
CA ALA A 273 -19.89 -2.73 -5.30
C ALA A 273 -18.97 -2.85 -4.10
N LEU A 274 -18.75 -4.06 -3.61
CA LEU A 274 -17.86 -4.33 -2.47
C LEU A 274 -16.39 -4.04 -2.81
N LYS A 275 -15.92 -4.45 -3.99
CA LYS A 275 -14.55 -4.16 -4.47
C LYS A 275 -14.26 -2.66 -4.58
N LEU A 276 -15.27 -1.86 -4.95
CA LEU A 276 -15.12 -0.41 -5.04
C LEU A 276 -15.28 0.30 -3.69
N ALA A 277 -16.10 -0.24 -2.79
CA ALA A 277 -16.38 0.39 -1.51
C ALA A 277 -15.32 0.09 -0.45
N MET A 278 -14.71 -1.09 -0.46
CA MET A 278 -13.73 -1.50 0.56
C MET A 278 -12.49 -0.60 0.65
N PRO A 279 -11.81 -0.23 -0.46
CA PRO A 279 -10.66 0.65 -0.40
C PRO A 279 -10.97 2.05 0.13
N ILE A 280 -12.25 2.45 0.10
CA ILE A 280 -12.69 3.79 0.54
C ILE A 280 -13.02 3.79 2.03
N SER A 281 -13.32 2.62 2.61
CA SER A 281 -13.76 2.47 4.01
C SER A 281 -12.63 2.09 4.99
N VAL A 282 -11.45 1.76 4.48
CA VAL A 282 -10.24 1.43 5.25
C VAL A 282 -9.29 2.61 5.22
#